data_82e3fb6083e0e61b3fa388b2d41dbcfc
#
_entry.id   82e3fb6083e0e61b3fa388b2d41dbcfc
#
_cell.length_a   1.000
_cell.length_b   1.000
_cell.length_c   1.000
_cell.angle_alpha   90.00
_cell.angle_beta   90.00
_cell.angle_gamma   90.00
#
_symmetry.space_group_name_H-M   'P 1'
#
loop_
_entity.id
_entity.type
_entity.pdbx_description
1 polymer ?
#
loop_
_entity_poly.entity_id
_entity_poly.type
_entity_poly.pdbx_seq_one_letter_code
_entity_poly.pdbx_strand_id
1 'polypeptide(L)'
;MLCGGVASTTPAAEAGGFMSGAATFSAAAPTERVPFESAPPYHLESWLGLMRAGHPHVAQRAVLAMAIAWLPLAVLTLVRGDFMRPDHVNAFILDIGCHARYLIALPLLILAEALCAPRLTAIAGQFIAAGLIAEADRRAYERAVASTGRLLHSRTAEVAAFILAYALVASLIVSTPSAPVPLWHGVIWGERLAPTPAGWWGLLVSLPLLFLLLLGWLWRVGLWARFLWLMSRIELRLVPSHPDGAGGLGFLSTSLEAFLPLAFAFGVLAAGPVLNFVIHRGASPTQFRLQAVGVAVFTVVLFASPLLVFMRRLLDAHHRGVLSYGALTHRAGHEFEREWLPARQVIDEQTLKAPQFAATNNLYAIAARAIGMRRVPFDVRSVAVLGGAALVPFVPAELLRLPLDVILQKVGGFFI
;
A
#
# COMPACT_ATOMS: atom_id res chain seq x y z
N MET A 1 52.63 69.90 -2.93
CA MET A 1 52.46 68.96 -4.07
C MET A 1 52.14 67.59 -3.54
N LEU A 2 51.07 67.08 -4.04
CA LEU A 2 50.60 65.68 -4.02
C LEU A 2 49.88 65.14 -2.78
N CYS A 3 48.59 65.01 -3.01
CA CYS A 3 47.55 64.30 -2.31
C CYS A 3 47.81 62.85 -2.12
N GLY A 4 47.46 62.28 -0.98
CA GLY A 4 47.32 60.86 -0.73
C GLY A 4 46.02 60.62 0.02
N GLY A 5 45.00 60.08 -0.65
CA GLY A 5 43.70 59.86 -0.10
C GLY A 5 43.67 58.65 0.85
N VAL A 6 42.99 58.84 1.96
CA VAL A 6 42.70 57.77 2.93
C VAL A 6 41.39 57.10 2.50
N ALA A 7 41.44 55.84 2.16
CA ALA A 7 40.24 55.02 1.91
C ALA A 7 39.73 54.47 3.23
N SER A 8 38.50 54.87 3.60
CA SER A 8 37.73 54.30 4.70
C SER A 8 37.11 53.01 4.30
N THR A 9 37.52 51.90 4.94
CA THR A 9 36.84 50.60 4.83
C THR A 9 35.83 50.46 5.95
N THR A 10 34.55 50.54 5.63
CA THR A 10 33.45 50.09 6.46
C THR A 10 33.33 48.55 6.38
N PRO A 11 33.13 47.85 7.51
CA PRO A 11 32.83 46.43 7.48
C PRO A 11 31.35 46.21 7.11
N ALA A 12 31.12 45.42 6.07
CA ALA A 12 29.80 44.96 5.67
C ALA A 12 29.26 43.99 6.72
N ALA A 13 28.00 44.23 7.11
CA ALA A 13 27.22 43.32 7.94
C ALA A 13 26.93 42.03 7.18
N GLU A 14 27.42 40.92 7.68
CA GLU A 14 27.03 39.59 7.25
C GLU A 14 25.57 39.34 7.69
N ALA A 15 24.63 39.44 6.74
CA ALA A 15 23.29 38.96 6.86
C ALA A 15 23.31 37.43 6.85
N GLY A 16 23.00 36.82 7.99
CA GLY A 16 22.86 35.37 8.13
C GLY A 16 21.79 34.81 7.20
N GLY A 17 22.23 34.22 6.10
CA GLY A 17 21.39 33.45 5.22
C GLY A 17 20.96 32.17 5.92
N PHE A 18 19.68 32.09 6.27
CA PHE A 18 19.00 30.86 6.65
C PHE A 18 18.98 29.96 5.43
N MET A 19 19.96 29.06 5.31
CA MET A 19 19.97 28.04 4.27
C MET A 19 18.82 27.07 4.54
N SER A 20 17.76 27.22 3.76
CA SER A 20 16.74 26.17 3.52
C SER A 20 17.47 24.93 2.98
N GLY A 21 17.78 24.01 3.89
CA GLY A 21 18.29 22.69 3.56
C GLY A 21 17.17 21.84 2.95
N ALA A 22 16.81 22.14 1.70
CA ALA A 22 16.17 21.14 0.87
C ALA A 22 17.20 20.02 0.71
N ALA A 23 17.01 18.93 1.44
CA ALA A 23 17.77 17.70 1.26
C ALA A 23 17.50 17.23 -0.17
N THR A 24 18.38 17.60 -1.08
CA THR A 24 18.50 16.96 -2.38
C THR A 24 18.86 15.52 -2.10
N PHE A 25 17.88 14.63 -2.24
CA PHE A 25 18.09 13.19 -2.29
C PHE A 25 19.08 12.95 -3.45
N SER A 26 20.36 12.82 -3.10
CA SER A 26 21.36 12.33 -4.01
C SER A 26 20.95 10.92 -4.39
N ALA A 27 20.49 10.76 -5.63
CA ALA A 27 20.22 9.46 -6.22
C ALA A 27 21.54 8.69 -6.19
N ALA A 28 21.65 7.72 -5.29
CA ALA A 28 22.72 6.75 -5.29
C ALA A 28 22.76 6.10 -6.67
N ALA A 29 23.98 5.93 -7.21
CA ALA A 29 24.24 5.42 -8.57
C ALA A 29 23.44 4.16 -8.89
N PRO A 30 22.90 4.03 -10.13
CA PRO A 30 22.04 2.94 -10.54
C PRO A 30 22.88 1.72 -10.91
N THR A 31 23.19 0.85 -9.95
CA THR A 31 23.91 -0.39 -10.26
C THR A 31 23.35 -1.65 -9.57
N GLU A 32 22.16 -1.61 -8.99
CA GLU A 32 21.48 -2.85 -8.59
C GLU A 32 20.07 -2.87 -9.13
N ARG A 33 19.80 -3.87 -9.99
CA ARG A 33 18.48 -4.12 -10.59
C ARG A 33 17.45 -4.20 -9.47
N VAL A 34 16.44 -3.37 -9.62
CA VAL A 34 15.33 -3.17 -8.69
C VAL A 34 14.59 -4.48 -8.44
N PRO A 35 14.56 -5.00 -7.20
CA PRO A 35 14.11 -6.36 -6.94
C PRO A 35 12.60 -6.60 -7.10
N PHE A 36 11.77 -5.57 -7.30
CA PHE A 36 10.31 -5.73 -7.29
C PHE A 36 9.60 -5.38 -8.61
N GLU A 37 10.35 -5.09 -9.69
CA GLU A 37 9.78 -4.64 -10.98
C GLU A 37 9.17 -5.72 -11.86
N SER A 38 9.41 -7.02 -11.61
CA SER A 38 8.94 -8.10 -12.48
C SER A 38 8.46 -9.28 -11.65
N ALA A 39 7.20 -9.68 -11.80
CA ALA A 39 6.64 -10.87 -11.16
C ALA A 39 5.74 -11.65 -12.12
N PRO A 40 5.31 -12.89 -11.82
CA PRO A 40 4.38 -13.63 -12.66
C PRO A 40 3.17 -12.80 -13.06
N PRO A 41 2.77 -12.78 -14.36
CA PRO A 41 3.18 -13.66 -15.46
C PRO A 41 4.33 -13.13 -16.36
N TYR A 42 5.50 -12.85 -15.79
CA TYR A 42 6.64 -12.22 -16.48
C TYR A 42 7.08 -12.95 -17.77
N HIS A 43 7.19 -14.28 -17.70
CA HIS A 43 7.66 -15.08 -18.85
C HIS A 43 6.63 -15.12 -19.97
N LEU A 44 5.34 -15.18 -19.63
CA LEU A 44 4.25 -15.12 -20.61
C LEU A 44 4.24 -13.77 -21.33
N GLU A 45 4.36 -12.68 -20.57
CA GLU A 45 4.37 -11.31 -21.12
C GLU A 45 5.62 -11.02 -21.95
N SER A 46 6.79 -11.55 -21.54
CA SER A 46 8.02 -11.42 -22.32
C SER A 46 7.95 -12.22 -23.63
N TRP A 47 7.34 -13.41 -23.62
CA TRP A 47 7.11 -14.23 -24.81
C TRP A 47 6.14 -13.55 -25.80
N LEU A 48 5.12 -12.87 -25.30
CA LEU A 48 4.19 -12.07 -26.10
C LEU A 48 4.79 -10.74 -26.62
N GLY A 49 6.07 -10.44 -26.29
CA GLY A 49 6.74 -9.20 -26.72
C GLY A 49 6.23 -7.93 -26.04
N LEU A 50 5.45 -8.07 -24.97
CA LEU A 50 4.83 -6.96 -24.24
C LEU A 50 5.81 -6.30 -23.25
N MET A 51 6.98 -6.91 -23.01
CA MET A 51 8.04 -6.39 -22.15
C MET A 51 9.29 -6.07 -23.00
N ARG A 52 9.57 -4.78 -23.19
CA ARG A 52 10.87 -4.30 -23.71
C ARG A 52 11.67 -3.69 -22.58
N ALA A 53 12.96 -4.02 -22.52
CA ALA A 53 13.88 -3.44 -21.56
C ALA A 53 13.90 -1.90 -21.67
N GLY A 54 13.50 -1.22 -20.61
CA GLY A 54 13.54 0.25 -20.52
C GLY A 54 12.21 0.98 -20.65
N HIS A 55 11.15 0.37 -21.19
CA HIS A 55 9.81 0.97 -21.22
C HIS A 55 8.74 -0.12 -21.01
N PRO A 56 8.31 -0.37 -19.77
CA PRO A 56 7.14 -1.21 -19.56
C PRO A 56 5.93 -0.47 -20.14
N HIS A 57 5.40 -0.97 -21.26
CA HIS A 57 4.16 -0.46 -21.84
C HIS A 57 2.96 -0.91 -20.97
N VAL A 58 2.98 -0.54 -19.69
CA VAL A 58 2.01 -1.02 -18.68
C VAL A 58 0.60 -0.67 -19.07
N ALA A 59 0.38 0.54 -19.62
CA ALA A 59 -0.92 0.95 -20.12
C ALA A 59 -1.40 0.09 -21.29
N GLN A 60 -0.51 -0.26 -22.23
CA GLN A 60 -0.85 -1.14 -23.35
C GLN A 60 -1.18 -2.56 -22.87
N ARG A 61 -0.42 -3.10 -21.90
CA ARG A 61 -0.69 -4.39 -21.26
C ARG A 61 -2.06 -4.38 -20.56
N ALA A 62 -2.38 -3.30 -19.85
CA ALA A 62 -3.67 -3.14 -19.17
C ALA A 62 -4.82 -3.10 -20.17
N VAL A 63 -4.69 -2.33 -21.26
CA VAL A 63 -5.70 -2.25 -22.32
C VAL A 63 -5.85 -3.59 -23.05
N LEU A 64 -4.75 -4.28 -23.35
CA LEU A 64 -4.79 -5.59 -24.03
C LEU A 64 -5.46 -6.64 -23.13
N ALA A 65 -5.09 -6.73 -21.86
CA ALA A 65 -5.70 -7.67 -20.92
C ALA A 65 -7.21 -7.39 -20.73
N MET A 66 -7.58 -6.11 -20.62
CA MET A 66 -8.98 -5.67 -20.59
C MET A 66 -9.72 -6.09 -21.88
N ALA A 67 -9.12 -5.86 -23.06
CA ALA A 67 -9.69 -6.23 -24.33
C ALA A 67 -9.86 -7.76 -24.46
N ILE A 68 -8.87 -8.55 -24.10
CA ILE A 68 -8.96 -10.02 -24.10
C ILE A 68 -10.04 -10.53 -23.14
N ALA A 69 -10.16 -9.94 -21.96
CA ALA A 69 -11.09 -10.41 -20.96
C ALA A 69 -12.54 -9.97 -21.23
N TRP A 70 -12.77 -8.77 -21.74
CA TRP A 70 -14.09 -8.16 -21.85
C TRP A 70 -14.66 -8.15 -23.28
N LEU A 71 -13.85 -7.82 -24.31
CA LEU A 71 -14.34 -7.60 -25.66
C LEU A 71 -14.99 -8.86 -26.29
N PRO A 72 -14.41 -10.09 -26.16
CA PRO A 72 -15.07 -11.29 -26.67
C PRO A 72 -16.39 -11.59 -25.97
N LEU A 73 -16.51 -11.28 -24.66
CA LEU A 73 -17.79 -11.42 -23.95
C LEU A 73 -18.85 -10.51 -24.56
N ALA A 74 -18.49 -9.24 -24.80
CA ALA A 74 -19.40 -8.27 -25.42
C ALA A 74 -19.81 -8.70 -26.84
N VAL A 75 -18.88 -9.16 -27.66
CA VAL A 75 -19.15 -9.59 -29.05
C VAL A 75 -20.02 -10.86 -29.06
N LEU A 76 -19.67 -11.87 -28.24
CA LEU A 76 -20.42 -13.14 -28.21
C LEU A 76 -21.84 -12.95 -27.67
N THR A 77 -22.06 -12.06 -26.71
CA THR A 77 -23.38 -11.71 -26.18
C THR A 77 -24.18 -10.88 -27.19
N LEU A 78 -23.53 -9.99 -27.95
CA LEU A 78 -24.17 -9.22 -29.03
C LEU A 78 -24.65 -10.13 -30.15
N VAL A 79 -23.82 -11.04 -30.64
CA VAL A 79 -24.17 -12.01 -31.69
C VAL A 79 -25.33 -12.93 -31.29
N ARG A 80 -25.38 -13.29 -30.00
CA ARG A 80 -26.47 -14.13 -29.46
C ARG A 80 -27.76 -13.36 -29.14
N GLY A 81 -27.72 -12.03 -29.11
CA GLY A 81 -28.88 -11.20 -28.72
C GLY A 81 -29.06 -11.04 -27.22
N ASP A 82 -28.07 -11.49 -26.42
CA ASP A 82 -28.10 -11.37 -24.95
C ASP A 82 -27.50 -10.04 -24.46
N PHE A 83 -26.99 -9.21 -25.36
CA PHE A 83 -26.32 -7.94 -25.02
C PHE A 83 -27.28 -6.90 -24.43
N MET A 84 -28.47 -6.74 -25.06
CA MET A 84 -29.55 -5.85 -24.65
C MET A 84 -30.89 -6.62 -24.62
N ARG A 85 -31.06 -7.52 -23.66
CA ARG A 85 -32.36 -8.24 -23.53
C ARG A 85 -33.43 -7.35 -22.92
N PRO A 86 -34.73 -7.56 -23.30
CA PRO A 86 -35.85 -6.82 -22.70
C PRO A 86 -35.99 -7.08 -21.19
N ASP A 87 -35.63 -8.28 -20.70
CA ASP A 87 -35.58 -8.64 -19.31
C ASP A 87 -34.25 -8.11 -18.69
N HIS A 88 -34.26 -6.87 -18.28
CA HIS A 88 -33.10 -6.08 -17.83
C HIS A 88 -32.12 -6.81 -16.91
N VAL A 89 -32.58 -7.79 -16.12
CA VAL A 89 -31.74 -8.54 -15.16
C VAL A 89 -30.71 -9.44 -15.86
N ASN A 90 -30.97 -9.86 -17.09
CA ASN A 90 -30.14 -10.82 -17.83
C ASN A 90 -29.35 -10.20 -18.98
N ALA A 91 -29.47 -8.91 -19.20
CA ALA A 91 -28.68 -8.20 -20.22
C ALA A 91 -27.22 -8.08 -19.82
N PHE A 92 -26.31 -8.42 -20.71
CA PHE A 92 -24.85 -8.30 -20.44
C PHE A 92 -24.44 -6.88 -20.07
N ILE A 93 -25.00 -5.86 -20.78
CA ILE A 93 -24.63 -4.46 -20.55
C ILE A 93 -24.96 -3.96 -19.14
N LEU A 94 -25.92 -4.59 -18.46
CA LEU A 94 -26.33 -4.24 -17.11
C LEU A 94 -25.62 -5.05 -16.02
N ASP A 95 -24.73 -6.00 -16.40
CA ASP A 95 -23.93 -6.75 -15.43
C ASP A 95 -22.75 -5.91 -14.93
N ILE A 96 -23.03 -5.09 -13.90
CA ILE A 96 -22.04 -4.22 -13.27
C ILE A 96 -20.90 -5.04 -12.67
N GLY A 97 -21.19 -6.24 -12.16
CA GLY A 97 -20.17 -7.13 -11.60
C GLY A 97 -19.14 -7.57 -12.63
N CYS A 98 -19.60 -7.87 -13.87
CA CYS A 98 -18.73 -8.19 -14.99
C CYS A 98 -17.88 -6.99 -15.40
N HIS A 99 -18.51 -5.82 -15.56
CA HIS A 99 -17.81 -4.59 -15.96
C HIS A 99 -16.81 -4.12 -14.91
N ALA A 100 -17.19 -4.09 -13.64
CA ALA A 100 -16.29 -3.73 -12.53
C ALA A 100 -15.06 -4.64 -12.49
N ARG A 101 -15.24 -5.94 -12.74
CA ARG A 101 -14.18 -6.94 -12.71
C ARG A 101 -13.19 -6.79 -13.85
N TYR A 102 -13.67 -6.65 -15.09
CA TYR A 102 -12.81 -6.68 -16.27
C TYR A 102 -12.42 -5.30 -16.82
N LEU A 103 -13.25 -4.25 -16.62
CA LEU A 103 -12.94 -2.91 -17.10
C LEU A 103 -12.24 -2.03 -16.04
N ILE A 104 -12.40 -2.37 -14.74
CA ILE A 104 -11.81 -1.56 -13.67
C ILE A 104 -10.75 -2.36 -12.90
N ALA A 105 -11.13 -3.46 -12.26
CA ALA A 105 -10.21 -4.17 -11.36
C ALA A 105 -9.03 -4.80 -12.11
N LEU A 106 -9.27 -5.45 -13.25
CA LEU A 106 -8.23 -6.14 -14.01
C LEU A 106 -7.15 -5.18 -14.54
N PRO A 107 -7.47 -4.06 -15.25
CA PRO A 107 -6.45 -3.11 -15.67
C PRO A 107 -5.76 -2.42 -14.48
N LEU A 108 -6.49 -2.18 -13.39
CA LEU A 108 -5.91 -1.59 -12.18
C LEU A 108 -4.88 -2.51 -11.52
N LEU A 109 -5.10 -3.82 -11.50
CA LEU A 109 -4.12 -4.80 -11.01
C LEU A 109 -2.82 -4.75 -11.83
N ILE A 110 -2.89 -4.50 -13.14
CA ILE A 110 -1.71 -4.35 -13.99
C ILE A 110 -1.04 -2.99 -13.75
N LEU A 111 -1.80 -1.91 -13.70
CA LEU A 111 -1.28 -0.56 -13.43
C LEU A 111 -0.65 -0.44 -12.04
N ALA A 112 -1.18 -1.17 -11.06
CA ALA A 112 -0.63 -1.22 -9.72
C ALA A 112 0.84 -1.67 -9.70
N GLU A 113 1.29 -2.47 -10.68
CA GLU A 113 2.70 -2.87 -10.80
C GLU A 113 3.61 -1.66 -10.95
N ALA A 114 3.29 -0.76 -11.86
CA ALA A 114 4.08 0.45 -12.09
C ALA A 114 4.06 1.42 -10.90
N LEU A 115 3.02 1.37 -10.08
CA LEU A 115 2.87 2.26 -8.92
C LEU A 115 3.53 1.68 -7.65
N CYS A 116 3.42 0.38 -7.44
CA CYS A 116 3.89 -0.28 -6.22
C CYS A 116 5.38 -0.62 -6.29
N ALA A 117 5.88 -1.17 -7.42
CA ALA A 117 7.22 -1.71 -7.50
C ALA A 117 8.32 -0.67 -7.21
N PRO A 118 8.32 0.54 -7.80
CA PRO A 118 9.33 1.56 -7.50
C PRO A 118 9.30 1.98 -6.02
N ARG A 119 8.10 2.07 -5.42
CA ARG A 119 7.94 2.45 -4.01
C ARG A 119 8.51 1.39 -3.07
N LEU A 120 8.18 0.11 -3.30
CA LEU A 120 8.71 -0.99 -2.49
C LEU A 120 10.23 -1.09 -2.60
N THR A 121 10.79 -0.82 -3.78
CA THR A 121 12.24 -0.77 -3.99
C THR A 121 12.89 0.37 -3.23
N ALA A 122 12.31 1.57 -3.30
CA ALA A 122 12.81 2.71 -2.55
C ALA A 122 12.79 2.43 -1.03
N ILE A 123 11.71 1.79 -0.53
CA ILE A 123 11.59 1.36 0.87
C ILE A 123 12.67 0.31 1.21
N ALA A 124 12.94 -0.64 0.32
CA ALA A 124 14.00 -1.62 0.54
C ALA A 124 15.39 -0.94 0.62
N GLY A 125 15.67 0.03 -0.25
CA GLY A 125 16.91 0.82 -0.22
C GLY A 125 17.07 1.68 1.03
N GLN A 126 15.96 2.12 1.63
CA GLN A 126 15.95 2.97 2.80
C GLN A 126 16.61 2.32 4.03
N PHE A 127 16.61 1.00 4.15
CA PHE A 127 17.33 0.30 5.22
C PHE A 127 18.83 0.62 5.24
N ILE A 128 19.44 0.77 4.06
CA ILE A 128 20.86 1.17 3.93
C ILE A 128 20.98 2.70 4.07
N ALA A 129 20.15 3.46 3.36
CA ALA A 129 20.24 4.92 3.32
C ALA A 129 20.04 5.56 4.70
N ALA A 130 19.17 4.99 5.54
CA ALA A 130 18.95 5.43 6.91
C ALA A 130 20.02 4.94 7.91
N GLY A 131 21.04 4.18 7.47
CA GLY A 131 22.09 3.65 8.33
C GLY A 131 21.61 2.63 9.37
N LEU A 132 20.44 2.00 9.14
CA LEU A 132 19.87 1.00 10.04
C LEU A 132 20.67 -0.30 10.06
N ILE A 133 21.36 -0.61 8.97
CA ILE A 133 22.18 -1.82 8.80
C ILE A 133 23.64 -1.46 8.99
N ALA A 134 24.34 -2.19 9.88
CA ALA A 134 25.78 -2.05 10.05
C ALA A 134 26.51 -2.51 8.79
N GLU A 135 27.70 -1.93 8.52
CA GLU A 135 28.52 -2.32 7.36
C GLU A 135 28.88 -3.81 7.40
N ALA A 136 29.07 -4.38 8.59
CA ALA A 136 29.31 -5.82 8.78
C ALA A 136 28.17 -6.70 8.25
N ASP A 137 26.93 -6.21 8.32
CA ASP A 137 25.72 -6.94 7.93
C ASP A 137 25.26 -6.64 6.50
N ARG A 138 25.96 -5.76 5.77
CA ARG A 138 25.63 -5.37 4.40
C ARG A 138 25.50 -6.57 3.46
N ARG A 139 26.40 -7.57 3.59
CA ARG A 139 26.32 -8.81 2.82
C ARG A 139 25.06 -9.64 3.09
N ALA A 140 24.50 -9.55 4.31
CA ALA A 140 23.25 -10.23 4.64
C ALA A 140 22.06 -9.54 3.93
N TYR A 141 22.05 -8.21 3.90
CA TYR A 141 21.08 -7.42 3.14
C TYR A 141 21.15 -7.75 1.64
N GLU A 142 22.33 -7.71 1.02
CA GLU A 142 22.51 -8.01 -0.41
C GLU A 142 22.03 -9.42 -0.76
N ARG A 143 22.32 -10.41 0.10
CA ARG A 143 21.80 -11.77 -0.06
C ARG A 143 20.28 -11.84 0.02
N ALA A 144 19.65 -11.08 0.91
CA ALA A 144 18.20 -11.01 1.04
C ALA A 144 17.56 -10.41 -0.22
N VAL A 145 18.10 -9.29 -0.73
CA VAL A 145 17.66 -8.65 -1.98
C VAL A 145 17.82 -9.61 -3.17
N ALA A 146 19.02 -10.18 -3.36
CA ALA A 146 19.30 -11.11 -4.46
C ALA A 146 18.43 -12.38 -4.42
N SER A 147 18.17 -12.93 -3.22
CA SER A 147 17.32 -14.11 -3.07
C SER A 147 15.85 -13.81 -3.35
N THR A 148 15.38 -12.61 -2.99
CA THR A 148 14.02 -12.16 -3.28
C THR A 148 13.84 -11.93 -4.78
N GLY A 149 14.79 -11.27 -5.43
CA GLY A 149 14.79 -11.06 -6.89
C GLY A 149 14.78 -12.39 -7.68
N ARG A 150 15.54 -13.41 -7.27
CA ARG A 150 15.50 -14.73 -7.92
C ARG A 150 14.14 -15.41 -7.82
N LEU A 151 13.48 -15.31 -6.68
CA LEU A 151 12.14 -15.88 -6.48
C LEU A 151 11.06 -15.13 -7.25
N LEU A 152 11.25 -13.83 -7.47
CA LEU A 152 10.33 -13.02 -8.25
C LEU A 152 10.24 -13.48 -9.71
N HIS A 153 11.37 -13.92 -10.29
CA HIS A 153 11.48 -14.44 -11.66
C HIS A 153 11.37 -15.98 -11.73
N SER A 154 10.76 -16.61 -10.74
CA SER A 154 10.66 -18.07 -10.67
C SER A 154 9.60 -18.59 -11.66
N ARG A 155 10.04 -19.39 -12.65
CA ARG A 155 9.15 -20.09 -13.59
C ARG A 155 8.22 -21.07 -12.88
N THR A 156 8.70 -21.71 -11.82
CA THR A 156 7.89 -22.67 -11.05
C THR A 156 6.73 -21.95 -10.35
N ALA A 157 6.94 -20.74 -9.84
CA ALA A 157 5.88 -19.93 -9.25
C ALA A 157 4.83 -19.51 -10.30
N GLU A 158 5.26 -19.17 -11.52
CA GLU A 158 4.36 -18.81 -12.63
C GLU A 158 3.51 -20.00 -13.05
N VAL A 159 4.12 -21.17 -13.25
CA VAL A 159 3.39 -22.40 -13.58
C VAL A 159 2.42 -22.79 -12.47
N ALA A 160 2.85 -22.70 -11.21
CA ALA A 160 1.99 -22.98 -10.06
C ALA A 160 0.80 -22.02 -9.99
N ALA A 161 1.03 -20.73 -10.22
CA ALA A 161 -0.04 -19.72 -10.27
C ALA A 161 -1.04 -20.02 -11.41
N PHE A 162 -0.55 -20.44 -12.58
CA PHE A 162 -1.39 -20.83 -13.71
C PHE A 162 -2.26 -22.04 -13.39
N ILE A 163 -1.68 -23.12 -12.86
CA ILE A 163 -2.41 -24.32 -12.43
C ILE A 163 -3.45 -23.97 -11.36
N LEU A 164 -3.05 -23.16 -10.38
CA LEU A 164 -3.95 -22.76 -9.29
C LEU A 164 -5.10 -21.88 -9.78
N ALA A 165 -4.86 -20.99 -10.75
CA ALA A 165 -5.91 -20.16 -11.35
C ALA A 165 -7.01 -21.03 -11.97
N TYR A 166 -6.64 -22.05 -12.76
CA TYR A 166 -7.61 -22.99 -13.34
C TYR A 166 -8.25 -23.90 -12.30
N ALA A 167 -7.51 -24.33 -11.28
CA ALA A 167 -8.06 -25.11 -10.17
C ALA A 167 -9.13 -24.30 -9.39
N LEU A 168 -8.91 -23.01 -9.19
CA LEU A 168 -9.89 -22.11 -8.56
C LEU A 168 -11.15 -21.96 -9.42
N VAL A 169 -11.02 -21.82 -10.74
CA VAL A 169 -12.17 -21.77 -11.65
C VAL A 169 -12.93 -23.09 -11.61
N ALA A 170 -12.24 -24.22 -11.66
CA ALA A 170 -12.89 -25.54 -11.56
C ALA A 170 -13.62 -25.71 -10.21
N SER A 171 -12.99 -25.27 -9.12
CA SER A 171 -13.61 -25.28 -7.78
C SER A 171 -14.90 -24.45 -7.74
N LEU A 172 -14.90 -23.27 -8.35
CA LEU A 172 -16.11 -22.43 -8.43
C LEU A 172 -17.24 -23.12 -9.17
N ILE A 173 -16.94 -23.77 -10.31
CA ILE A 173 -17.94 -24.50 -11.10
C ILE A 173 -18.56 -25.64 -10.25
N VAL A 174 -17.74 -26.38 -9.51
CA VAL A 174 -18.21 -27.50 -8.69
C VAL A 174 -18.97 -27.04 -7.44
N SER A 175 -18.52 -25.95 -6.81
CA SER A 175 -19.08 -25.47 -5.53
C SER A 175 -20.38 -24.69 -5.67
N THR A 176 -20.73 -24.19 -6.87
CA THR A 176 -21.90 -23.34 -7.08
C THR A 176 -22.84 -23.86 -8.19
N PRO A 177 -23.24 -25.15 -8.19
CA PRO A 177 -24.05 -25.71 -9.26
C PRO A 177 -25.44 -25.07 -9.40
N SER A 178 -25.97 -24.46 -8.33
CA SER A 178 -27.32 -23.87 -8.27
C SER A 178 -27.30 -22.34 -8.11
N ALA A 179 -26.17 -21.68 -8.24
CA ALA A 179 -26.14 -20.22 -8.14
C ALA A 179 -26.88 -19.61 -9.34
N PRO A 180 -27.76 -18.63 -9.11
CA PRO A 180 -28.44 -17.93 -10.21
C PRO A 180 -27.40 -17.11 -10.99
N VAL A 181 -26.99 -17.67 -12.13
CA VAL A 181 -26.08 -16.98 -13.07
C VAL A 181 -26.91 -16.23 -14.11
N PRO A 182 -26.47 -15.08 -14.61
CA PRO A 182 -27.11 -14.38 -15.72
C PRO A 182 -27.22 -15.29 -16.96
N LEU A 183 -28.33 -15.20 -17.70
CA LEU A 183 -28.56 -16.03 -18.88
C LEU A 183 -27.50 -15.87 -19.97
N TRP A 184 -26.82 -14.72 -20.03
CA TRP A 184 -25.73 -14.53 -20.97
C TRP A 184 -24.50 -15.40 -20.64
N HIS A 185 -24.36 -15.80 -19.37
CA HIS A 185 -23.26 -16.65 -18.90
C HIS A 185 -23.58 -18.14 -19.06
N GLY A 186 -24.81 -18.54 -18.78
CA GLY A 186 -25.21 -19.94 -18.90
C GLY A 186 -26.72 -20.14 -18.75
N VAL A 187 -27.21 -21.25 -19.27
CA VAL A 187 -28.59 -21.69 -19.15
C VAL A 187 -28.61 -22.90 -18.22
N ILE A 188 -29.52 -22.89 -17.26
CA ILE A 188 -29.75 -24.04 -16.38
C ILE A 188 -30.60 -25.03 -17.11
N TRP A 189 -30.09 -26.23 -17.40
CA TRP A 189 -30.82 -27.33 -18.01
C TRP A 189 -30.89 -28.49 -17.01
N GLY A 190 -32.06 -28.66 -16.38
CA GLY A 190 -32.20 -29.56 -15.23
C GLY A 190 -31.36 -29.09 -14.03
N GLU A 191 -30.50 -29.97 -13.53
CA GLU A 191 -29.57 -29.65 -12.42
C GLU A 191 -28.19 -29.14 -12.90
N ARG A 192 -27.97 -29.01 -14.22
CA ARG A 192 -26.68 -28.66 -14.78
C ARG A 192 -26.69 -27.27 -15.45
N LEU A 193 -25.67 -26.51 -15.17
CA LEU A 193 -25.37 -25.27 -15.88
C LEU A 193 -24.74 -25.61 -17.24
N ALA A 194 -25.38 -25.24 -18.33
CA ALA A 194 -24.82 -25.27 -19.68
C ALA A 194 -24.29 -23.87 -20.02
N PRO A 195 -22.94 -23.63 -20.00
CA PRO A 195 -22.38 -22.32 -20.31
C PRO A 195 -22.68 -21.94 -21.77
N THR A 196 -22.98 -20.67 -21.99
CA THR A 196 -23.04 -20.08 -23.32
C THR A 196 -21.65 -19.95 -23.93
N PRO A 197 -21.48 -19.64 -25.23
CA PRO A 197 -20.15 -19.30 -25.78
C PRO A 197 -19.43 -18.17 -24.99
N ALA A 198 -20.18 -17.14 -24.58
CA ALA A 198 -19.66 -16.10 -23.70
C ALA A 198 -19.28 -16.63 -22.30
N GLY A 199 -20.12 -17.51 -21.74
CA GLY A 199 -19.83 -18.19 -20.49
C GLY A 199 -18.57 -19.05 -20.54
N TRP A 200 -18.36 -19.80 -21.63
CA TRP A 200 -17.13 -20.57 -21.85
C TRP A 200 -15.90 -19.67 -21.95
N TRP A 201 -15.98 -18.55 -22.68
CA TRP A 201 -14.88 -17.57 -22.70
C TRP A 201 -14.59 -17.00 -21.30
N GLY A 202 -15.64 -16.65 -20.58
CA GLY A 202 -15.53 -16.18 -19.20
C GLY A 202 -14.80 -17.16 -18.28
N LEU A 203 -15.14 -18.45 -18.37
CA LEU A 203 -14.56 -19.51 -17.54
C LEU A 203 -13.15 -19.92 -17.96
N LEU A 204 -12.86 -19.92 -19.27
CA LEU A 204 -11.58 -20.43 -19.77
C LEU A 204 -10.51 -19.33 -19.95
N VAL A 205 -10.92 -18.07 -20.12
CA VAL A 205 -10.00 -16.97 -20.39
C VAL A 205 -10.11 -15.86 -19.37
N SER A 206 -11.29 -15.24 -19.21
CA SER A 206 -11.42 -14.01 -18.43
C SER A 206 -11.22 -14.21 -16.93
N LEU A 207 -11.80 -15.25 -16.34
CA LEU A 207 -11.63 -15.59 -14.91
C LEU A 207 -10.24 -16.11 -14.58
N PRO A 208 -9.65 -17.06 -15.36
CA PRO A 208 -8.27 -17.48 -15.11
C PRO A 208 -7.28 -16.34 -15.21
N LEU A 209 -7.44 -15.41 -16.17
CA LEU A 209 -6.59 -14.23 -16.30
C LEU A 209 -6.67 -13.34 -15.05
N LEU A 210 -7.88 -13.09 -14.54
CA LEU A 210 -8.06 -12.35 -13.30
C LEU A 210 -7.40 -13.06 -12.10
N PHE A 211 -7.64 -14.37 -11.93
CA PHE A 211 -7.02 -15.13 -10.85
C PHE A 211 -5.51 -15.18 -10.97
N LEU A 212 -4.96 -15.28 -12.17
CA LEU A 212 -3.51 -15.25 -12.40
C LEU A 212 -2.90 -13.93 -11.93
N LEU A 213 -3.54 -12.79 -12.22
CA LEU A 213 -3.09 -11.48 -11.72
C LEU A 213 -3.21 -11.37 -10.19
N LEU A 214 -4.29 -11.86 -9.60
CA LEU A 214 -4.46 -11.87 -8.13
C LEU A 214 -3.42 -12.77 -7.45
N LEU A 215 -3.16 -13.96 -7.98
CA LEU A 215 -2.13 -14.87 -7.48
C LEU A 215 -0.72 -14.29 -7.67
N GLY A 216 -0.46 -13.62 -8.78
CA GLY A 216 0.77 -12.87 -9.01
C GLY A 216 1.00 -11.79 -7.95
N TRP A 217 -0.06 -11.06 -7.58
CA TRP A 217 0.01 -10.08 -6.49
C TRP A 217 0.19 -10.73 -5.13
N LEU A 218 -0.51 -11.82 -4.84
CA LEU A 218 -0.32 -12.56 -3.59
C LEU A 218 1.13 -13.07 -3.47
N TRP A 219 1.72 -13.54 -4.57
CA TRP A 219 3.13 -13.93 -4.62
C TRP A 219 4.06 -12.75 -4.31
N ARG A 220 3.82 -11.57 -4.92
CA ARG A 220 4.60 -10.34 -4.64
C ARG A 220 4.50 -9.92 -3.17
N VAL A 221 3.30 -9.93 -2.59
CA VAL A 221 3.09 -9.63 -1.16
C VAL A 221 3.80 -10.66 -0.28
N GLY A 222 3.76 -11.94 -0.65
CA GLY A 222 4.49 -13.00 0.04
C GLY A 222 6.01 -12.81 -0.01
N LEU A 223 6.54 -12.38 -1.15
CA LEU A 223 7.97 -12.06 -1.30
C LEU A 223 8.36 -10.79 -0.53
N TRP A 224 7.49 -9.79 -0.49
CA TRP A 224 7.65 -8.61 0.36
C TRP A 224 7.68 -9.00 1.85
N ALA A 225 6.75 -9.82 2.29
CA ALA A 225 6.73 -10.35 3.65
C ALA A 225 8.01 -11.14 3.98
N ARG A 226 8.47 -12.00 3.05
CA ARG A 226 9.72 -12.74 3.19
C ARG A 226 10.94 -11.81 3.27
N PHE A 227 11.00 -10.77 2.43
CA PHE A 227 12.06 -9.77 2.49
C PHE A 227 12.10 -9.08 3.85
N LEU A 228 10.96 -8.59 4.34
CA LEU A 228 10.87 -7.95 5.66
C LEU A 228 11.24 -8.91 6.78
N TRP A 229 10.85 -10.18 6.68
CA TRP A 229 11.25 -11.20 7.63
C TRP A 229 12.77 -11.42 7.64
N LEU A 230 13.42 -11.46 6.49
CA LEU A 230 14.88 -11.53 6.41
C LEU A 230 15.53 -10.30 7.03
N MET A 231 14.99 -9.10 6.77
CA MET A 231 15.47 -7.86 7.38
C MET A 231 15.32 -7.87 8.90
N SER A 232 14.24 -8.41 9.44
CA SER A 232 14.03 -8.50 10.89
C SER A 232 15.04 -9.44 11.58
N ARG A 233 15.73 -10.31 10.83
CA ARG A 233 16.79 -11.19 11.34
C ARG A 233 18.16 -10.52 11.42
N ILE A 234 18.38 -9.45 10.70
CA ILE A 234 19.58 -8.64 10.74
C ILE A 234 19.54 -7.77 12.00
N GLU A 235 20.70 -7.48 12.58
CA GLU A 235 20.78 -6.56 13.71
C GLU A 235 20.60 -5.13 13.23
N LEU A 236 19.44 -4.54 13.54
CA LEU A 236 19.10 -3.18 13.14
C LEU A 236 19.46 -2.17 14.23
N ARG A 237 20.11 -1.05 13.84
CA ARG A 237 20.46 0.05 14.71
C ARG A 237 19.25 0.95 14.98
N LEU A 238 18.33 0.48 15.83
CA LEU A 238 17.13 1.23 16.18
C LEU A 238 17.45 2.29 17.25
N VAL A 239 16.99 3.51 17.03
CA VAL A 239 17.15 4.65 17.94
C VAL A 239 15.80 4.95 18.59
N PRO A 240 15.59 4.65 19.89
CA PRO A 240 14.30 4.83 20.56
C PRO A 240 13.75 6.26 20.50
N SER A 241 14.64 7.27 20.52
CA SER A 241 14.28 8.69 20.46
C SER A 241 14.13 9.25 19.04
N HIS A 242 14.14 8.37 18.01
CA HIS A 242 14.00 8.81 16.62
C HIS A 242 12.67 9.56 16.40
N PRO A 243 12.65 10.67 15.63
CA PRO A 243 11.46 11.52 15.48
C PRO A 243 10.27 10.84 14.79
N ASP A 244 10.49 9.75 14.05
CA ASP A 244 9.42 8.97 13.43
C ASP A 244 8.55 8.17 14.42
N GLY A 245 8.96 8.13 15.69
CA GLY A 245 8.29 7.37 16.74
C GLY A 245 8.30 5.84 16.54
N ALA A 246 9.10 5.33 15.62
CA ALA A 246 9.25 3.89 15.33
C ALA A 246 10.72 3.46 15.27
N GLY A 247 11.61 4.18 15.95
CA GLY A 247 13.03 3.83 16.06
C GLY A 247 13.82 3.89 14.77
N GLY A 248 13.36 4.63 13.76
CA GLY A 248 13.91 4.69 12.42
C GLY A 248 13.17 3.81 11.39
N LEU A 249 12.18 3.03 11.79
CA LEU A 249 11.39 2.15 10.90
C LEU A 249 10.06 2.76 10.43
N GLY A 250 9.77 4.03 10.74
CA GLY A 250 8.52 4.69 10.37
C GLY A 250 8.27 4.77 8.86
N PHE A 251 9.34 4.76 8.04
CA PHE A 251 9.23 4.73 6.58
C PHE A 251 8.52 3.47 6.05
N LEU A 252 8.46 2.38 6.84
CA LEU A 252 7.73 1.18 6.44
C LEU A 252 6.22 1.41 6.32
N SER A 253 5.66 2.41 7.00
CA SER A 253 4.24 2.77 6.86
C SER A 253 3.90 3.20 5.43
N THR A 254 4.84 3.79 4.69
CA THR A 254 4.64 4.17 3.28
C THR A 254 4.43 2.98 2.35
N SER A 255 4.82 1.76 2.78
CA SER A 255 4.49 0.55 2.02
C SER A 255 2.98 0.27 1.98
N LEU A 256 2.23 0.63 3.02
CA LEU A 256 0.77 0.52 3.04
C LEU A 256 0.14 1.47 2.00
N GLU A 257 0.70 2.68 1.84
CA GLU A 257 0.26 3.62 0.82
C GLU A 257 0.59 3.13 -0.60
N ALA A 258 1.71 2.40 -0.76
CA ALA A 258 2.05 1.79 -2.04
C ALA A 258 0.99 0.78 -2.50
N PHE A 259 0.31 0.09 -1.57
CA PHE A 259 -0.71 -0.91 -1.86
C PHE A 259 -2.14 -0.35 -2.03
N LEU A 260 -2.34 0.97 -1.97
CA LEU A 260 -3.67 1.60 -2.15
C LEU A 260 -4.38 1.20 -3.47
N PRO A 261 -3.70 1.13 -4.64
CA PRO A 261 -4.36 0.68 -5.87
C PRO A 261 -4.89 -0.75 -5.77
N LEU A 262 -4.20 -1.63 -5.06
CA LEU A 262 -4.64 -3.01 -4.83
C LEU A 262 -5.81 -3.09 -3.86
N ALA A 263 -5.77 -2.29 -2.79
CA ALA A 263 -6.87 -2.18 -1.85
C ALA A 263 -8.15 -1.74 -2.56
N PHE A 264 -8.06 -0.73 -3.42
CA PHE A 264 -9.17 -0.28 -4.24
C PHE A 264 -9.64 -1.35 -5.23
N ALA A 265 -8.73 -2.07 -5.91
CA ALA A 265 -9.08 -3.17 -6.81
C ALA A 265 -9.84 -4.30 -6.09
N PHE A 266 -9.42 -4.69 -4.88
CA PHE A 266 -10.15 -5.66 -4.06
C PHE A 266 -11.54 -5.17 -3.68
N GLY A 267 -11.66 -3.87 -3.35
CA GLY A 267 -12.95 -3.23 -3.15
C GLY A 267 -13.86 -3.32 -4.37
N VAL A 268 -13.34 -3.02 -5.57
CA VAL A 268 -14.08 -3.09 -6.84
C VAL A 268 -14.57 -4.51 -7.12
N LEU A 269 -13.70 -5.52 -6.92
CA LEU A 269 -14.05 -6.93 -7.12
C LEU A 269 -15.21 -7.38 -6.21
N ALA A 270 -15.24 -6.88 -4.98
CA ALA A 270 -16.28 -7.22 -4.02
C ALA A 270 -17.55 -6.36 -4.18
N ALA A 271 -17.40 -5.07 -4.49
CA ALA A 271 -18.52 -4.15 -4.62
C ALA A 271 -19.35 -4.37 -5.91
N GLY A 272 -18.71 -4.81 -7.00
CA GLY A 272 -19.39 -5.03 -8.28
C GLY A 272 -20.60 -5.97 -8.17
N PRO A 273 -20.46 -7.19 -7.64
CA PRO A 273 -21.61 -8.08 -7.39
C PRO A 273 -22.65 -7.48 -6.45
N VAL A 274 -22.23 -6.77 -5.40
CA VAL A 274 -23.16 -6.10 -4.47
C VAL A 274 -24.01 -5.09 -5.21
N LEU A 275 -23.42 -4.31 -6.10
CA LEU A 275 -24.11 -3.31 -6.89
C LEU A 275 -25.15 -3.95 -7.81
N ASN A 276 -24.84 -5.11 -8.42
CA ASN A 276 -25.80 -5.90 -9.17
C ASN A 276 -27.00 -6.31 -8.30
N PHE A 277 -26.78 -6.79 -7.08
CA PHE A 277 -27.87 -7.17 -6.17
C PHE A 277 -28.71 -5.98 -5.74
N VAL A 278 -28.10 -4.83 -5.48
CA VAL A 278 -28.82 -3.61 -5.08
C VAL A 278 -29.68 -3.09 -6.22
N ILE A 279 -29.14 -3.00 -7.44
CA ILE A 279 -29.83 -2.41 -8.59
C ILE A 279 -30.90 -3.35 -9.14
N HIS A 280 -30.56 -4.62 -9.38
CA HIS A 280 -31.44 -5.53 -10.11
C HIS A 280 -32.40 -6.32 -9.22
N ARG A 281 -32.07 -6.52 -7.93
CA ARG A 281 -32.91 -7.26 -7.00
C ARG A 281 -33.49 -6.41 -5.88
N GLY A 282 -33.22 -5.09 -5.87
CA GLY A 282 -33.70 -4.20 -4.81
C GLY A 282 -33.16 -4.53 -3.42
N ALA A 283 -32.03 -5.30 -3.35
CA ALA A 283 -31.44 -5.70 -2.08
C ALA A 283 -30.98 -4.49 -1.27
N SER A 284 -31.07 -4.56 0.06
CA SER A 284 -30.57 -3.49 0.91
C SER A 284 -29.04 -3.47 0.97
N PRO A 285 -28.34 -2.34 0.71
CA PRO A 285 -26.90 -2.24 0.91
C PRO A 285 -26.46 -2.63 2.32
N THR A 286 -27.33 -2.42 3.32
CA THR A 286 -27.06 -2.78 4.72
C THR A 286 -26.79 -4.27 4.91
N GLN A 287 -27.35 -5.14 4.08
CA GLN A 287 -27.11 -6.60 4.12
C GLN A 287 -25.65 -6.94 3.77
N PHE A 288 -24.98 -6.08 3.01
CA PHE A 288 -23.62 -6.29 2.53
C PHE A 288 -22.54 -5.56 3.34
N ARG A 289 -22.92 -4.87 4.44
CA ARG A 289 -21.97 -4.16 5.30
C ARG A 289 -20.91 -5.07 5.88
N LEU A 290 -21.29 -6.28 6.30
CA LEU A 290 -20.34 -7.25 6.83
C LEU A 290 -19.34 -7.68 5.74
N GLN A 291 -19.78 -7.83 4.49
CA GLN A 291 -18.91 -8.13 3.35
C GLN A 291 -17.95 -6.96 3.09
N ALA A 292 -18.42 -5.72 3.08
CA ALA A 292 -17.58 -4.53 2.91
C ALA A 292 -16.52 -4.41 4.00
N VAL A 293 -16.93 -4.55 5.27
CA VAL A 293 -16.00 -4.58 6.42
C VAL A 293 -15.04 -5.75 6.31
N GLY A 294 -15.49 -6.93 5.91
CA GLY A 294 -14.65 -8.11 5.70
C GLY A 294 -13.55 -7.87 4.67
N VAL A 295 -13.87 -7.23 3.55
CA VAL A 295 -12.89 -6.86 2.50
C VAL A 295 -11.88 -5.84 3.03
N ALA A 296 -12.33 -4.82 3.77
CA ALA A 296 -11.44 -3.83 4.36
C ALA A 296 -10.49 -4.46 5.38
N VAL A 297 -11.01 -5.30 6.29
CA VAL A 297 -10.21 -6.03 7.29
C VAL A 297 -9.23 -6.98 6.60
N PHE A 298 -9.69 -7.77 5.63
CA PHE A 298 -8.83 -8.66 4.84
C PHE A 298 -7.68 -7.89 4.19
N THR A 299 -7.97 -6.76 3.55
CA THR A 299 -6.98 -5.91 2.88
C THR A 299 -5.95 -5.36 3.88
N VAL A 300 -6.43 -4.83 5.01
CA VAL A 300 -5.54 -4.34 6.07
C VAL A 300 -4.67 -5.46 6.63
N VAL A 301 -5.24 -6.62 6.94
CA VAL A 301 -4.49 -7.77 7.46
C VAL A 301 -3.46 -8.23 6.44
N LEU A 302 -3.82 -8.36 5.16
CA LEU A 302 -2.93 -8.82 4.10
C LEU A 302 -1.68 -7.93 3.96
N PHE A 303 -1.85 -6.61 3.98
CA PHE A 303 -0.75 -5.68 3.73
C PHE A 303 -0.03 -5.19 5.00
N ALA A 304 -0.70 -5.16 6.15
CA ALA A 304 -0.08 -4.72 7.40
C ALA A 304 0.60 -5.87 8.18
N SER A 305 0.13 -7.12 8.04
CA SER A 305 0.71 -8.26 8.78
C SER A 305 2.21 -8.48 8.48
N PRO A 306 2.73 -8.28 7.26
CA PRO A 306 4.16 -8.41 6.99
C PRO A 306 5.04 -7.47 7.83
N LEU A 307 4.51 -6.30 8.19
CA LEU A 307 5.26 -5.31 8.96
C LEU A 307 5.39 -5.72 10.44
N LEU A 308 4.49 -6.57 10.94
CA LEU A 308 4.50 -7.02 12.34
C LEU A 308 5.74 -7.84 12.71
N VAL A 309 6.52 -8.30 11.73
CA VAL A 309 7.79 -9.02 11.99
C VAL A 309 8.80 -8.17 12.77
N PHE A 310 8.70 -6.84 12.70
CA PHE A 310 9.56 -5.92 13.44
C PHE A 310 9.07 -5.63 14.87
N MET A 311 7.86 -6.07 15.23
CA MET A 311 7.25 -5.75 16.53
C MET A 311 8.15 -6.14 17.71
N ARG A 312 8.78 -7.33 17.68
CA ARG A 312 9.70 -7.77 18.75
C ARG A 312 10.91 -6.84 18.87
N ARG A 313 11.53 -6.46 17.74
CA ARG A 313 12.66 -5.54 17.72
C ARG A 313 12.32 -4.15 18.25
N LEU A 314 11.10 -3.66 17.90
CA LEU A 314 10.60 -2.38 18.39
C LEU A 314 10.29 -2.44 19.90
N LEU A 315 9.73 -3.53 20.40
CA LEU A 315 9.49 -3.74 21.83
C LEU A 315 10.81 -3.74 22.62
N ASP A 316 11.83 -4.46 22.14
CA ASP A 316 13.14 -4.50 22.78
C ASP A 316 13.82 -3.12 22.78
N ALA A 317 13.71 -2.38 21.64
CA ALA A 317 14.23 -1.02 21.54
C ALA A 317 13.48 -0.07 22.48
N HIS A 318 12.15 -0.18 22.55
CA HIS A 318 11.32 0.60 23.48
C HIS A 318 11.71 0.33 24.94
N HIS A 319 11.82 -0.94 25.37
CA HIS A 319 12.23 -1.28 26.73
C HIS A 319 13.61 -0.71 27.08
N ARG A 320 14.61 -0.89 26.20
CA ARG A 320 15.94 -0.29 26.40
C ARG A 320 15.84 1.24 26.47
N GLY A 321 15.04 1.86 25.61
CA GLY A 321 14.80 3.28 25.61
C GLY A 321 14.24 3.78 26.93
N VAL A 322 13.13 3.19 27.41
CA VAL A 322 12.49 3.58 28.67
C VAL A 322 13.46 3.49 29.84
N LEU A 323 14.23 2.41 29.95
CA LEU A 323 15.17 2.22 31.07
C LEU A 323 16.36 3.19 30.98
N SER A 324 16.99 3.31 29.79
CA SER A 324 18.20 4.13 29.63
C SER A 324 17.90 5.62 29.71
N TYR A 325 16.87 6.09 29.00
CA TYR A 325 16.48 7.51 29.06
C TYR A 325 15.80 7.87 30.37
N GLY A 326 15.05 6.94 30.99
CA GLY A 326 14.48 7.15 32.32
C GLY A 326 15.53 7.33 33.39
N ALA A 327 16.59 6.51 33.42
CA ALA A 327 17.68 6.66 34.34
C ALA A 327 18.46 7.97 34.10
N LEU A 328 18.66 8.38 32.85
CA LEU A 328 19.33 9.62 32.50
C LEU A 328 18.54 10.85 32.92
N THR A 329 17.22 10.88 32.63
CA THR A 329 16.33 11.99 33.03
C THR A 329 16.18 12.09 34.54
N HIS A 330 16.16 10.96 35.27
CA HIS A 330 16.09 10.96 36.72
C HIS A 330 17.34 11.66 37.33
N ARG A 331 18.54 11.32 36.84
CA ARG A 331 19.77 11.98 37.28
C ARG A 331 19.77 13.48 36.96
N ALA A 332 19.45 13.83 35.71
CA ALA A 332 19.39 15.23 35.29
C ALA A 332 18.32 16.01 36.07
N GLY A 333 17.17 15.38 36.41
CA GLY A 333 16.14 15.96 37.25
C GLY A 333 16.64 16.28 38.66
N HIS A 334 17.32 15.33 39.29
CA HIS A 334 17.89 15.56 40.62
C HIS A 334 18.96 16.68 40.66
N GLU A 335 19.80 16.77 39.61
CA GLU A 335 20.75 17.86 39.48
C GLU A 335 20.02 19.19 39.27
N PHE A 336 19.02 19.22 38.41
CA PHE A 336 18.19 20.40 38.16
C PHE A 336 17.48 20.86 39.46
N GLU A 337 16.81 19.95 40.20
CA GLU A 337 16.12 20.31 41.44
C GLU A 337 17.12 20.86 42.48
N ARG A 338 18.29 20.28 42.60
CA ARG A 338 19.32 20.71 43.55
C ARG A 338 19.86 22.09 43.22
N GLU A 339 20.02 22.42 41.95
CA GLU A 339 20.56 23.68 41.47
C GLU A 339 19.52 24.80 41.43
N TRP A 340 18.27 24.48 41.03
CA TRP A 340 17.26 25.49 40.66
C TRP A 340 16.08 25.62 41.64
N LEU A 341 15.87 24.68 42.58
CA LEU A 341 14.76 24.69 43.52
C LEU A 341 15.14 24.97 44.99
N PRO A 342 16.33 25.49 45.38
CA PRO A 342 16.57 25.88 46.77
C PRO A 342 15.62 27.01 47.18
N ALA A 343 15.03 26.92 48.37
CA ALA A 343 13.95 27.80 48.88
C ALA A 343 14.22 29.31 48.97
N ARG A 344 15.41 29.79 48.56
CA ARG A 344 15.84 31.18 48.62
C ARG A 344 16.43 31.75 47.32
N GLN A 345 16.35 31.05 46.22
CA GLN A 345 16.91 31.52 44.97
C GLN A 345 15.87 32.35 44.20
N VAL A 346 16.19 33.63 43.95
CA VAL A 346 15.39 34.49 43.08
C VAL A 346 15.75 34.08 41.64
N ILE A 347 14.80 33.46 40.94
CA ILE A 347 14.95 33.14 39.54
C ILE A 347 14.78 34.43 38.74
N ASP A 348 15.87 34.96 38.23
CA ASP A 348 15.87 36.11 37.32
C ASP A 348 15.87 35.66 35.85
N GLU A 349 15.66 36.62 34.95
CA GLU A 349 15.58 36.37 33.51
C GLU A 349 16.91 35.86 32.92
N GLN A 350 18.06 36.20 33.54
CA GLN A 350 19.38 35.71 33.10
C GLN A 350 19.57 34.24 33.46
N THR A 351 19.07 33.82 34.59
CA THR A 351 19.09 32.46 35.10
C THR A 351 18.27 31.53 34.16
N LEU A 352 17.10 31.99 33.66
CA LEU A 352 16.28 31.24 32.70
C LEU A 352 16.94 31.11 31.31
N LYS A 353 17.86 31.99 30.95
CA LYS A 353 18.66 31.95 29.71
C LYS A 353 19.89 31.05 29.81
N ALA A 354 20.14 30.42 30.95
CA ALA A 354 21.30 29.56 31.13
C ALA A 354 21.26 28.33 30.19
N PRO A 355 22.38 27.98 29.54
CA PRO A 355 22.46 26.84 28.62
C PRO A 355 22.03 25.50 29.22
N GLN A 356 22.24 25.33 30.56
CA GLN A 356 21.83 24.11 31.27
C GLN A 356 20.31 23.91 31.28
N PHE A 357 19.52 25.01 31.41
CA PHE A 357 18.08 24.94 31.39
C PHE A 357 17.55 24.42 30.02
N ALA A 358 18.09 24.97 28.94
CA ALA A 358 17.78 24.53 27.60
C ALA A 358 18.22 23.07 27.34
N ALA A 359 19.37 22.65 27.84
CA ALA A 359 19.89 21.29 27.71
C ALA A 359 18.98 20.28 28.42
N THR A 360 18.53 20.60 29.65
CA THR A 360 17.62 19.74 30.42
C THR A 360 16.26 19.61 29.73
N ASN A 361 15.69 20.70 29.20
CA ASN A 361 14.46 20.67 28.45
C ASN A 361 14.58 19.82 27.18
N ASN A 362 15.70 19.94 26.43
CA ASN A 362 15.97 19.11 25.25
C ASN A 362 16.10 17.63 25.62
N LEU A 363 16.78 17.30 26.74
CA LEU A 363 16.89 15.93 27.23
C LEU A 363 15.51 15.34 27.56
N TYR A 364 14.65 16.08 28.25
CA TYR A 364 13.29 15.64 28.53
C TYR A 364 12.47 15.42 27.26
N ALA A 365 12.60 16.31 26.26
CA ALA A 365 11.94 16.14 24.97
C ALA A 365 12.41 14.88 24.23
N ILE A 366 13.72 14.56 24.27
CA ILE A 366 14.28 13.33 23.69
C ILE A 366 13.76 12.10 24.44
N ALA A 367 13.78 12.13 25.77
CA ALA A 367 13.29 11.04 26.60
C ALA A 367 11.79 10.78 26.41
N ALA A 368 10.98 11.84 26.34
CA ALA A 368 9.56 11.74 26.07
C ALA A 368 9.27 11.04 24.73
N ARG A 369 10.07 11.32 23.70
CA ARG A 369 9.98 10.60 22.40
C ARG A 369 10.35 9.12 22.54
N ALA A 370 11.40 8.78 23.29
CA ALA A 370 11.80 7.40 23.52
C ALA A 370 10.73 6.61 24.29
N ILE A 371 10.09 7.22 25.28
CA ILE A 371 8.99 6.63 26.07
C ILE A 371 7.72 6.52 25.22
N GLY A 372 7.43 7.50 24.36
CA GLY A 372 6.30 7.51 23.44
C GLY A 372 6.50 6.68 22.16
N MET A 373 7.61 5.94 22.03
CA MET A 373 7.91 5.13 20.86
C MET A 373 6.82 4.08 20.59
N ARG A 374 6.36 3.99 19.34
CA ARG A 374 5.38 3.00 18.89
C ARG A 374 6.00 1.59 18.87
N ARG A 375 5.15 0.59 19.14
CA ARG A 375 5.54 -0.83 19.15
C ARG A 375 5.36 -1.50 17.79
N VAL A 376 4.76 -0.78 16.82
CA VAL A 376 4.55 -1.22 15.43
C VAL A 376 5.13 -0.19 14.47
N PRO A 377 5.66 -0.61 13.29
CA PRO A 377 6.34 0.29 12.36
C PRO A 377 5.38 1.03 11.42
N PHE A 378 4.10 1.12 11.75
CA PHE A 378 3.10 1.84 10.97
C PHE A 378 2.19 2.67 11.87
N ASP A 379 1.51 3.63 11.28
CA ASP A 379 0.57 4.50 11.98
C ASP A 379 -0.90 4.12 11.67
N VAL A 380 -1.79 4.56 12.55
CA VAL A 380 -3.23 4.32 12.41
C VAL A 380 -3.79 4.97 11.15
N ARG A 381 -3.21 6.12 10.75
CA ARG A 381 -3.63 6.85 9.55
C ARG A 381 -3.42 6.03 8.29
N SER A 382 -2.22 5.44 8.09
CA SER A 382 -1.93 4.62 6.91
C SER A 382 -2.85 3.40 6.84
N VAL A 383 -3.15 2.76 8.00
CA VAL A 383 -4.11 1.65 8.07
C VAL A 383 -5.52 2.11 7.71
N ALA A 384 -5.97 3.24 8.25
CA ALA A 384 -7.29 3.79 7.96
C ALA A 384 -7.46 4.17 6.49
N VAL A 385 -6.43 4.78 5.87
CA VAL A 385 -6.43 5.13 4.44
C VAL A 385 -6.47 3.86 3.58
N LEU A 386 -5.72 2.82 3.95
CA LEU A 386 -5.73 1.55 3.23
C LEU A 386 -7.10 0.87 3.30
N GLY A 387 -7.69 0.76 4.49
CA GLY A 387 -9.04 0.21 4.66
C GLY A 387 -10.11 1.05 3.97
N GLY A 388 -9.98 2.38 4.03
CA GLY A 388 -10.85 3.33 3.33
C GLY A 388 -10.79 3.13 1.81
N ALA A 389 -9.61 2.95 1.22
CA ALA A 389 -9.46 2.69 -0.21
C ALA A 389 -10.22 1.42 -0.66
N ALA A 390 -10.25 0.37 0.18
CA ALA A 390 -11.03 -0.84 -0.10
C ALA A 390 -12.55 -0.61 0.02
N LEU A 391 -12.99 0.37 0.83
CA LEU A 391 -14.41 0.69 1.03
C LEU A 391 -14.97 1.66 -0.02
N VAL A 392 -14.14 2.52 -0.63
CA VAL A 392 -14.60 3.51 -1.63
C VAL A 392 -15.48 2.91 -2.73
N PRO A 393 -15.20 1.72 -3.31
CA PRO A 393 -16.04 1.13 -4.35
C PRO A 393 -17.46 0.72 -3.88
N PHE A 394 -17.71 0.63 -2.58
CA PHE A 394 -19.06 0.37 -2.04
C PHE A 394 -19.91 1.63 -1.91
N VAL A 395 -19.32 2.82 -1.98
CA VAL A 395 -20.03 4.10 -1.86
C VAL A 395 -21.18 4.24 -2.86
N PRO A 396 -21.04 3.88 -4.16
CA PRO A 396 -22.15 3.94 -5.10
C PRO A 396 -23.36 3.11 -4.67
N ALA A 397 -23.15 1.95 -4.06
CA ALA A 397 -24.24 1.09 -3.60
C ALA A 397 -25.04 1.73 -2.45
N GLU A 398 -24.38 2.46 -1.55
CA GLU A 398 -25.04 3.20 -0.48
C GLU A 398 -25.75 4.47 -0.99
N LEU A 399 -25.16 5.16 -1.97
CA LEU A 399 -25.72 6.40 -2.55
C LEU A 399 -26.99 6.15 -3.36
N LEU A 400 -27.13 5.02 -4.06
CA LEU A 400 -28.31 4.69 -4.88
C LEU A 400 -29.62 4.63 -4.09
N ARG A 401 -29.57 4.58 -2.76
CA ARG A 401 -30.76 4.55 -1.90
C ARG A 401 -31.08 5.88 -1.23
N LEU A 402 -30.17 6.82 -1.26
CA LEU A 402 -30.43 8.12 -0.69
C LEU A 402 -31.29 8.91 -1.67
N PRO A 403 -32.42 9.47 -1.25
CA PRO A 403 -33.17 10.44 -2.06
C PRO A 403 -32.23 11.56 -2.51
N LEU A 404 -32.36 12.00 -3.75
CA LEU A 404 -31.48 13.01 -4.36
C LEU A 404 -31.37 14.31 -3.54
N ASP A 405 -32.46 14.70 -2.89
CA ASP A 405 -32.53 15.85 -1.97
C ASP A 405 -31.60 15.69 -0.76
N VAL A 406 -31.50 14.49 -0.17
CA VAL A 406 -30.61 14.20 0.95
C VAL A 406 -29.13 14.20 0.49
N ILE A 407 -28.86 13.72 -0.72
CA ILE A 407 -27.50 13.76 -1.29
C ILE A 407 -27.08 15.20 -1.52
N LEU A 408 -27.93 16.00 -2.14
CA LEU A 408 -27.66 17.42 -2.42
C LEU A 408 -27.49 18.22 -1.12
N GLN A 409 -28.27 17.94 -0.10
CA GLN A 409 -28.18 18.60 1.21
C GLN A 409 -26.89 18.26 1.96
N LYS A 410 -26.44 17.00 1.92
CA LYS A 410 -25.17 16.60 2.52
C LYS A 410 -23.95 17.10 1.76
N VAL A 411 -23.99 17.09 0.43
CA VAL A 411 -22.89 17.61 -0.40
C VAL A 411 -22.84 19.13 -0.32
N GLY A 412 -23.99 19.81 -0.34
CA GLY A 412 -24.06 21.27 -0.15
C GLY A 412 -23.53 21.73 1.22
N GLY A 413 -23.79 20.98 2.29
CA GLY A 413 -23.26 21.25 3.63
C GLY A 413 -21.75 20.99 3.80
N PHE A 414 -21.07 20.42 2.80
CA PHE A 414 -19.62 20.26 2.79
C PHE A 414 -18.89 21.43 2.11
N PHE A 415 -19.65 22.25 1.34
CA PHE A 415 -19.13 23.42 0.60
C PHE A 415 -19.53 24.77 1.23
N ILE A 416 -20.30 24.74 2.30
CA ILE A 416 -20.65 25.91 3.12
C ILE A 416 -20.05 25.73 4.52
#